data_bfc09c47d4e2a0d00c37a5baa015be13
#
_entry.id   bfc09c47d4e2a0d00c37a5baa015be13
#
_cell.length_a   1.000
_cell.length_b   1.000
_cell.length_c   1.000
_cell.angle_alpha   90.00
_cell.angle_beta   90.00
_cell.angle_gamma   90.00
#
_symmetry.space_group_name_H-M   'P 1'
#
loop_
_entity.id
_entity.type
_entity.pdbx_description
1 polymer ?
#
loop_
_entity_poly.entity_id
_entity_poly.type
_entity_poly.pdbx_seq_one_letter_code
_entity_poly.pdbx_strand_id
1 'polypeptide(L)'
;MNKKVLLTLFAVVTAMSVFAQGRMDLRINEIAVQSDSNYVDQNGNRAGWVEIFNASYATNGIEKMFITTLKPDFIQNYFKTEEQKSNKKRNQLLQELRNSHTGEIYEIPRGDVATKVKPRTHVVFTADADTVAGTFHLPFTLTPGQYVALYDVNGDLVDEVTIPSDLLPNQSYARCGEDKINLHAEHKFNAEEWEVRDNTTIAKAITPGKFNSRPENENIQKFKDEDPLGILLTLMSMGVVFCALLLLYILFKLFGKAFAAKDKKKEEDVAIDNSTVEETQPAGDDEAIAAICMALYQHFNAHDEESGILTFDRSHQASSAWGSKGNLLRHQPEHRDFNH
;
A
#
# COMPACT_ATOMS: atom_id res chain seq x y z
N MET A 1 -16.17 32.66 -1.73
CA MET A 1 -16.70 31.30 -1.56
C MET A 1 -17.27 31.18 -0.15
N ASN A 2 -18.55 30.80 -0.01
CA ASN A 2 -19.21 30.76 1.30
C ASN A 2 -18.53 29.74 2.21
N LYS A 3 -18.19 30.13 3.48
CA LYS A 3 -17.58 29.21 4.47
C LYS A 3 -18.38 27.91 4.62
N LYS A 4 -19.71 27.99 4.46
CA LYS A 4 -20.60 26.81 4.51
C LYS A 4 -20.34 25.84 3.34
N VAL A 5 -20.08 26.37 2.11
CA VAL A 5 -19.79 25.53 0.93
C VAL A 5 -18.41 24.85 1.06
N LEU A 6 -17.42 25.55 1.65
CA LEU A 6 -16.11 24.95 1.91
C LEU A 6 -16.20 23.84 2.95
N LEU A 7 -17.01 24.05 4.00
CA LEU A 7 -17.20 23.07 5.07
C LEU A 7 -17.96 21.83 4.58
N THR A 8 -18.98 22.01 3.73
CA THR A 8 -19.70 20.89 3.11
C THR A 8 -18.82 20.12 2.11
N LEU A 9 -17.99 20.81 1.31
CA LEU A 9 -17.04 20.16 0.42
C LEU A 9 -15.99 19.35 1.20
N PHE A 10 -15.48 19.91 2.29
CA PHE A 10 -14.54 19.20 3.17
C PHE A 10 -15.20 18.00 3.86
N ALA A 11 -16.44 18.13 4.33
CA ALA A 11 -17.21 17.03 4.92
C ALA A 11 -17.52 15.92 3.91
N VAL A 12 -17.81 16.25 2.64
CA VAL A 12 -18.02 15.27 1.56
C VAL A 12 -16.72 14.56 1.20
N VAL A 13 -15.59 15.29 1.13
CA VAL A 13 -14.27 14.67 0.86
C VAL A 13 -13.84 13.76 2.00
N THR A 14 -14.07 14.15 3.26
CA THR A 14 -13.77 13.29 4.41
C THR A 14 -14.72 12.10 4.53
N ALA A 15 -16.00 12.25 4.15
CA ALA A 15 -16.95 11.14 4.14
C ALA A 15 -16.64 10.09 3.05
N MET A 16 -16.03 10.49 1.92
CA MET A 16 -15.57 9.55 0.88
C MET A 16 -14.37 8.69 1.32
N SER A 17 -13.65 9.10 2.35
CA SER A 17 -12.47 8.35 2.86
C SER A 17 -12.82 7.24 3.86
N VAL A 18 -14.06 7.09 4.26
CA VAL A 18 -14.53 6.11 5.27
C VAL A 18 -15.20 4.89 4.63
N PHE A 19 -14.78 4.47 3.44
CA PHE A 19 -15.03 3.09 3.05
C PHE A 19 -14.04 2.24 3.85
N ALA A 20 -14.56 1.61 4.90
CA ALA A 20 -13.82 0.67 5.73
C ALA A 20 -13.33 -0.47 4.84
N GLN A 21 -12.08 -0.33 4.36
CA GLN A 21 -11.33 -1.41 3.76
C GLN A 21 -11.21 -2.47 4.85
N GLY A 22 -11.78 -3.64 4.61
CA GLY A 22 -11.95 -4.67 5.62
C GLY A 22 -11.36 -6.00 5.20
N ARG A 23 -11.49 -7.00 6.06
CA ARG A 23 -11.08 -8.39 5.80
C ARG A 23 -11.73 -9.00 4.56
N MET A 24 -12.85 -8.43 4.11
CA MET A 24 -13.53 -8.82 2.86
C MET A 24 -12.71 -8.44 1.60
N ASP A 25 -11.64 -7.66 1.72
CA ASP A 25 -10.73 -7.33 0.62
C ASP A 25 -9.56 -8.33 0.47
N LEU A 26 -9.51 -9.35 1.31
CA LEU A 26 -8.56 -10.45 1.18
C LEU A 26 -9.01 -11.41 0.07
N ARG A 27 -8.06 -11.97 -0.67
CA ARG A 27 -8.35 -12.93 -1.75
C ARG A 27 -7.36 -14.07 -1.71
N ILE A 28 -7.83 -15.27 -2.01
CA ILE A 28 -6.98 -16.39 -2.35
C ILE A 28 -6.37 -16.05 -3.72
N ASN A 29 -5.05 -16.02 -3.83
CA ASN A 29 -4.34 -15.53 -5.00
C ASN A 29 -3.69 -16.63 -5.82
N GLU A 30 -3.06 -17.59 -5.16
CA GLU A 30 -2.37 -18.69 -5.81
C GLU A 30 -2.40 -19.93 -4.90
N ILE A 31 -2.51 -21.12 -5.50
CA ILE A 31 -2.54 -22.41 -4.79
C ILE A 31 -1.68 -23.42 -5.53
N ALA A 32 -0.91 -24.22 -4.80
CA ALA A 32 -0.20 -25.37 -5.32
C ALA A 32 -0.49 -26.60 -4.45
N VAL A 33 -0.78 -27.74 -5.06
CA VAL A 33 -1.07 -28.99 -4.33
C VAL A 33 0.20 -29.66 -3.82
N GLN A 34 1.29 -29.52 -4.57
CA GLN A 34 2.61 -30.04 -4.21
C GLN A 34 3.69 -29.14 -4.83
N SER A 35 4.69 -28.80 -4.04
CA SER A 35 5.81 -27.98 -4.48
C SER A 35 7.12 -28.63 -4.07
N ASP A 36 7.84 -29.23 -5.02
CA ASP A 36 9.14 -29.83 -4.76
C ASP A 36 10.28 -28.86 -5.04
N SER A 37 10.04 -27.81 -5.84
CA SER A 37 11.08 -26.87 -6.29
C SER A 37 10.70 -25.39 -6.19
N ASN A 38 9.41 -25.06 -6.18
CA ASN A 38 8.94 -23.68 -6.37
C ASN A 38 8.73 -22.92 -5.06
N TYR A 39 8.51 -23.64 -3.96
CA TYR A 39 8.30 -23.06 -2.65
C TYR A 39 8.97 -23.90 -1.57
N VAL A 40 9.57 -23.23 -0.61
CA VAL A 40 10.16 -23.81 0.59
C VAL A 40 9.71 -22.92 1.76
N ASP A 41 9.15 -23.51 2.79
CA ASP A 41 8.75 -22.80 3.98
C ASP A 41 9.94 -22.34 4.83
N GLN A 42 9.67 -21.66 5.95
CA GLN A 42 10.70 -21.16 6.86
C GLN A 42 11.50 -22.28 7.55
N ASN A 43 10.94 -23.49 7.60
CA ASN A 43 11.53 -24.67 8.21
C ASN A 43 12.32 -25.53 7.22
N GLY A 44 12.30 -25.16 5.92
CA GLY A 44 12.93 -25.92 4.86
C GLY A 44 12.05 -27.03 4.28
N ASN A 45 10.76 -27.13 4.65
CA ASN A 45 9.83 -28.13 4.16
C ASN A 45 9.25 -27.72 2.80
N ARG A 46 8.91 -28.74 2.03
CA ARG A 46 8.30 -28.61 0.70
C ARG A 46 6.95 -29.29 0.72
N ALA A 47 5.89 -28.51 0.54
CA ALA A 47 4.53 -29.00 0.57
C ALA A 47 3.65 -28.18 -0.39
N GLY A 48 2.38 -28.52 -0.47
CA GLY A 48 1.38 -27.66 -1.06
C GLY A 48 1.24 -26.36 -0.26
N TRP A 49 0.67 -25.32 -0.88
CA TRP A 49 0.51 -24.05 -0.23
C TRP A 49 -0.69 -23.27 -0.78
N VAL A 50 -1.20 -22.37 0.06
CA VAL A 50 -2.26 -21.40 -0.28
C VAL A 50 -1.73 -20.00 0.00
N GLU A 51 -1.83 -19.14 -0.99
CA GLU A 51 -1.48 -17.74 -0.85
C GLU A 51 -2.72 -16.87 -0.72
N ILE A 52 -2.70 -15.98 0.26
CA ILE A 52 -3.72 -14.95 0.47
C ILE A 52 -3.12 -13.60 0.18
N PHE A 53 -3.78 -12.83 -0.67
CA PHE A 53 -3.42 -11.48 -1.06
C PHE A 53 -4.32 -10.45 -0.40
N ASN A 54 -3.72 -9.39 0.16
CA ASN A 54 -4.45 -8.23 0.63
C ASN A 54 -4.64 -7.24 -0.53
N ALA A 55 -5.80 -7.28 -1.14
CA ALA A 55 -6.12 -6.41 -2.28
C ALA A 55 -6.42 -4.96 -1.87
N SER A 56 -6.54 -4.66 -0.58
CA SER A 56 -6.81 -3.33 -0.06
C SER A 56 -5.55 -2.47 0.07
N TYR A 57 -5.76 -1.18 0.32
CA TYR A 57 -4.71 -0.21 0.64
C TYR A 57 -4.54 0.01 2.15
N ALA A 58 -5.16 -0.84 2.97
CA ALA A 58 -5.01 -0.85 4.43
C ALA A 58 -4.39 -2.16 4.92
N THR A 59 -3.79 -2.14 6.11
CA THR A 59 -3.32 -3.36 6.77
C THR A 59 -4.52 -4.14 7.30
N ASN A 60 -4.67 -5.39 6.88
CA ASN A 60 -5.73 -6.29 7.32
C ASN A 60 -5.19 -7.38 8.25
N GLY A 61 -5.83 -7.54 9.41
CA GLY A 61 -5.52 -8.65 10.31
C GLY A 61 -6.32 -9.90 9.92
N ILE A 62 -5.61 -11.01 9.71
CA ILE A 62 -6.22 -12.30 9.38
C ILE A 62 -6.45 -13.19 10.61
N GLU A 63 -6.11 -12.71 11.79
CA GLU A 63 -6.36 -13.44 13.04
C GLU A 63 -7.85 -13.79 13.19
N LYS A 64 -8.12 -15.02 13.64
CA LYS A 64 -9.48 -15.53 13.81
C LYS A 64 -10.28 -15.72 12.52
N MET A 65 -9.67 -15.60 11.37
CA MET A 65 -10.24 -16.04 10.11
C MET A 65 -10.08 -17.55 9.96
N PHE A 66 -10.88 -18.13 9.08
CA PHE A 66 -10.87 -19.57 8.87
C PHE A 66 -10.51 -19.91 7.43
N ILE A 67 -9.60 -20.87 7.26
CA ILE A 67 -9.30 -21.50 5.98
C ILE A 67 -9.83 -22.94 6.04
N THR A 68 -10.59 -23.37 5.03
CA THR A 68 -11.22 -24.67 5.04
C THR A 68 -11.25 -25.31 3.67
N THR A 69 -11.27 -26.63 3.65
CA THR A 69 -11.48 -27.47 2.46
C THR A 69 -12.92 -27.96 2.32
N LEU A 70 -13.77 -27.64 3.29
CA LEU A 70 -15.20 -27.97 3.22
C LEU A 70 -15.93 -27.11 2.18
N LYS A 71 -16.84 -27.72 1.43
CA LYS A 71 -17.63 -27.01 0.41
C LYS A 71 -18.56 -25.97 1.04
N PRO A 72 -18.78 -24.83 0.40
CA PRO A 72 -19.63 -23.76 0.94
C PRO A 72 -21.08 -24.23 1.15
N ASP A 73 -21.60 -25.04 0.24
CA ASP A 73 -22.95 -25.55 0.38
C ASP A 73 -23.14 -26.37 1.67
N PHE A 74 -22.11 -27.14 2.06
CA PHE A 74 -22.13 -27.87 3.31
C PHE A 74 -22.14 -26.92 4.51
N ILE A 75 -21.29 -25.94 4.52
CA ILE A 75 -21.18 -24.95 5.60
C ILE A 75 -22.46 -24.11 5.70
N GLN A 76 -22.98 -23.64 4.57
CA GLN A 76 -24.23 -22.85 4.55
C GLN A 76 -25.44 -23.67 5.01
N ASN A 77 -25.53 -24.94 4.62
CA ASN A 77 -26.61 -25.82 5.09
C ASN A 77 -26.46 -26.10 6.59
N TYR A 78 -25.24 -26.26 7.08
CA TYR A 78 -24.95 -26.39 8.50
C TYR A 78 -25.40 -25.14 9.26
N PHE A 79 -25.04 -23.94 8.79
CA PHE A 79 -25.49 -22.69 9.40
C PHE A 79 -26.99 -22.56 9.43
N LYS A 80 -27.69 -22.77 8.30
CA LYS A 80 -29.14 -22.70 8.25
C LYS A 80 -29.83 -23.67 9.24
N THR A 81 -29.27 -24.86 9.38
CA THR A 81 -29.83 -25.89 10.26
C THR A 81 -29.60 -25.55 11.73
N GLU A 82 -28.40 -25.06 12.09
CA GLU A 82 -28.04 -24.79 13.47
C GLU A 82 -28.53 -23.41 13.94
N GLU A 83 -28.59 -22.40 13.06
CA GLU A 83 -29.22 -21.12 13.37
C GLU A 83 -30.70 -21.24 13.71
N GLN A 84 -31.42 -22.21 13.07
CA GLN A 84 -32.80 -22.50 13.38
C GLN A 84 -32.98 -23.22 14.73
N LYS A 85 -31.96 -23.98 15.16
CA LYS A 85 -32.02 -24.75 16.42
C LYS A 85 -31.48 -23.98 17.62
N SER A 86 -30.53 -23.09 17.38
CA SER A 86 -29.82 -22.36 18.43
C SER A 86 -29.51 -20.92 17.99
N ASN A 87 -29.58 -19.96 18.91
CA ASN A 87 -29.19 -18.54 18.64
C ASN A 87 -27.65 -18.34 18.56
N LYS A 88 -26.91 -19.33 18.05
CA LYS A 88 -25.45 -19.23 17.92
C LYS A 88 -25.08 -18.42 16.72
N LYS A 89 -24.00 -17.63 16.85
CA LYS A 89 -23.42 -16.86 15.75
C LYS A 89 -22.62 -17.78 14.81
N ARG A 90 -22.51 -17.44 13.55
CA ARG A 90 -21.80 -18.22 12.52
C ARG A 90 -20.36 -18.55 12.89
N ASN A 91 -19.63 -17.61 13.52
CA ASN A 91 -18.27 -17.86 14.00
C ASN A 91 -18.21 -18.95 15.09
N GLN A 92 -19.22 -19.03 15.96
CA GLN A 92 -19.32 -20.12 16.97
C GLN A 92 -19.61 -21.45 16.30
N LEU A 93 -20.48 -21.45 15.27
CA LEU A 93 -20.77 -22.62 14.47
C LEU A 93 -19.56 -23.11 13.68
N LEU A 94 -18.74 -22.21 13.14
CA LEU A 94 -17.46 -22.58 12.50
C LEU A 94 -16.48 -23.20 13.50
N GLN A 95 -16.42 -22.70 14.73
CA GLN A 95 -15.58 -23.30 15.77
C GLN A 95 -16.06 -24.70 16.18
N GLU A 96 -17.36 -24.89 16.27
CA GLU A 96 -17.96 -26.23 16.53
C GLU A 96 -17.66 -27.17 15.36
N LEU A 97 -17.85 -26.69 14.13
CA LEU A 97 -17.58 -27.47 12.93
C LEU A 97 -16.09 -27.85 12.85
N ARG A 98 -15.16 -26.93 13.22
CA ARG A 98 -13.73 -27.24 13.33
C ARG A 98 -13.45 -28.37 14.29
N ASN A 99 -14.15 -28.43 15.43
CA ASN A 99 -13.95 -29.47 16.42
C ASN A 99 -14.47 -30.83 15.96
N SER A 100 -15.51 -30.85 15.08
CA SER A 100 -16.06 -32.07 14.50
C SER A 100 -15.34 -32.52 13.21
N HIS A 101 -14.76 -31.60 12.47
CA HIS A 101 -13.98 -31.81 11.23
C HIS A 101 -12.53 -31.43 11.43
N THR A 102 -11.89 -32.11 12.38
CA THR A 102 -10.48 -31.90 12.70
C THR A 102 -9.62 -32.19 11.47
N GLY A 103 -8.82 -31.22 11.06
CA GLY A 103 -7.96 -31.36 9.88
C GLY A 103 -8.57 -30.83 8.57
N GLU A 104 -9.80 -30.31 8.57
CA GLU A 104 -10.42 -29.71 7.38
C GLU A 104 -10.70 -28.21 7.53
N ILE A 105 -10.66 -27.71 8.76
CA ILE A 105 -10.85 -26.28 9.09
C ILE A 105 -9.68 -25.79 9.94
N TYR A 106 -9.07 -24.71 9.52
CA TYR A 106 -8.03 -24.01 10.25
C TYR A 106 -8.51 -22.64 10.71
N GLU A 107 -8.47 -22.37 12.00
CA GLU A 107 -8.66 -21.03 12.56
C GLU A 107 -7.28 -20.39 12.80
N ILE A 108 -7.01 -19.27 12.14
CA ILE A 108 -5.73 -18.57 12.25
C ILE A 108 -5.56 -18.05 13.68
N PRO A 109 -4.51 -18.43 14.40
CA PRO A 109 -4.33 -18.07 15.81
C PRO A 109 -4.06 -16.58 15.97
N ARG A 110 -4.21 -16.09 17.21
CA ARG A 110 -3.85 -14.74 17.61
C ARG A 110 -2.41 -14.68 18.11
N GLY A 111 -1.84 -13.48 18.03
CA GLY A 111 -0.57 -13.17 18.70
C GLY A 111 0.64 -13.17 17.80
N ASP A 112 0.54 -13.64 16.57
CA ASP A 112 1.60 -13.52 15.58
C ASP A 112 1.49 -12.20 14.83
N VAL A 113 2.57 -11.41 14.85
CA VAL A 113 2.63 -10.10 14.16
C VAL A 113 2.50 -10.25 12.65
N ALA A 114 2.94 -11.37 12.09
CA ALA A 114 2.87 -11.65 10.66
C ALA A 114 1.43 -11.86 10.14
N THR A 115 0.45 -12.07 11.05
CA THR A 115 -0.97 -12.09 10.70
C THR A 115 -1.55 -10.72 10.33
N LYS A 116 -0.78 -9.64 10.50
CA LYS A 116 -1.11 -8.29 10.00
C LYS A 116 -0.58 -8.13 8.58
N VAL A 117 -1.39 -8.51 7.62
CA VAL A 117 -1.04 -8.44 6.20
C VAL A 117 -1.05 -7.00 5.72
N LYS A 118 0.11 -6.49 5.30
CA LYS A 118 0.27 -5.11 4.83
C LYS A 118 -0.53 -4.85 3.55
N PRO A 119 -0.78 -3.59 3.19
CA PRO A 119 -1.44 -3.25 1.93
C PRO A 119 -0.72 -3.86 0.73
N ARG A 120 -1.48 -4.47 -0.18
CA ARG A 120 -0.96 -5.01 -1.44
C ARG A 120 0.19 -6.02 -1.26
N THR A 121 0.15 -6.80 -0.17
CA THR A 121 1.12 -7.87 0.08
C THR A 121 0.44 -9.22 0.23
N HIS A 122 1.25 -10.25 0.20
CA HIS A 122 0.84 -11.66 0.24
C HIS A 122 1.27 -12.30 1.55
N VAL A 123 0.54 -13.33 1.94
CA VAL A 123 0.90 -14.28 2.99
C VAL A 123 0.65 -15.68 2.48
N VAL A 124 1.62 -16.57 2.70
CA VAL A 124 1.59 -17.96 2.22
C VAL A 124 1.38 -18.90 3.39
N PHE A 125 0.44 -19.81 3.26
CA PHE A 125 0.17 -20.88 4.20
C PHE A 125 0.65 -22.20 3.59
N THR A 126 1.49 -22.93 4.31
CA THR A 126 1.97 -24.26 3.94
C THR A 126 0.93 -25.31 4.30
N ALA A 127 0.56 -26.16 3.36
CA ALA A 127 -0.44 -27.22 3.53
C ALA A 127 0.25 -28.57 3.73
N ASP A 128 0.83 -28.77 4.91
CA ASP A 128 1.65 -29.94 5.27
C ASP A 128 1.00 -30.82 6.37
N ALA A 129 -0.19 -30.47 6.81
CA ALA A 129 -0.91 -31.11 7.92
C ALA A 129 -0.18 -31.03 9.27
N ASP A 130 0.75 -30.06 9.45
CA ASP A 130 1.53 -29.88 10.68
C ASP A 130 1.34 -28.47 11.28
N THR A 131 0.29 -28.30 12.09
CA THR A 131 0.04 -27.03 12.79
C THR A 131 1.03 -26.75 13.95
N VAL A 132 1.86 -27.70 14.32
CA VAL A 132 2.90 -27.50 15.36
C VAL A 132 4.07 -26.71 14.78
N ALA A 133 4.28 -26.78 13.46
CA ALA A 133 5.34 -26.08 12.76
C ALA A 133 5.18 -24.53 12.78
N GLY A 134 3.96 -24.01 12.99
CA GLY A 134 3.74 -22.57 13.12
C GLY A 134 2.36 -22.08 12.69
N THR A 135 2.16 -20.75 12.81
CA THR A 135 0.89 -20.06 12.48
C THR A 135 0.47 -20.23 11.02
N PHE A 136 1.42 -20.38 10.12
CA PHE A 136 1.16 -20.45 8.68
C PHE A 136 1.21 -21.87 8.13
N HIS A 137 0.95 -22.87 8.99
CA HIS A 137 0.85 -24.28 8.64
C HIS A 137 -0.58 -24.76 8.79
N LEU A 138 -1.15 -25.32 7.72
CA LEU A 138 -2.53 -25.80 7.66
C LEU A 138 -2.61 -27.23 8.19
N PRO A 139 -3.72 -27.61 8.87
CA PRO A 139 -3.92 -28.97 9.39
C PRO A 139 -4.26 -30.01 8.31
N PHE A 140 -4.18 -29.63 7.04
CA PHE A 140 -4.50 -30.50 5.91
C PHE A 140 -3.50 -30.33 4.77
N THR A 141 -3.43 -31.32 3.91
CA THR A 141 -2.76 -31.27 2.64
C THR A 141 -3.74 -30.94 1.53
N LEU A 142 -3.25 -30.42 0.41
CA LEU A 142 -4.06 -30.09 -0.75
C LEU A 142 -4.04 -31.22 -1.76
N THR A 143 -5.15 -31.44 -2.45
CA THR A 143 -5.28 -32.42 -3.53
C THR A 143 -5.97 -31.80 -4.74
N PRO A 144 -5.66 -32.27 -5.97
CA PRO A 144 -6.38 -31.84 -7.17
C PRO A 144 -7.89 -32.10 -7.02
N GLY A 145 -8.71 -31.19 -7.52
CA GLY A 145 -10.16 -31.25 -7.41
C GLY A 145 -10.74 -30.82 -6.06
N GLN A 146 -9.87 -30.47 -5.09
CA GLN A 146 -10.29 -30.04 -3.77
C GLN A 146 -10.76 -28.58 -3.79
N TYR A 147 -11.64 -28.26 -2.86
CA TYR A 147 -12.14 -26.93 -2.63
C TYR A 147 -11.37 -26.25 -1.49
N VAL A 148 -11.13 -24.95 -1.61
CA VAL A 148 -10.53 -24.13 -0.56
C VAL A 148 -11.32 -22.84 -0.42
N ALA A 149 -11.66 -22.47 0.80
CA ALA A 149 -12.35 -21.22 1.11
C ALA A 149 -11.77 -20.50 2.30
N LEU A 150 -11.90 -19.18 2.26
CA LEU A 150 -11.53 -18.25 3.32
C LEU A 150 -12.80 -17.63 3.90
N TYR A 151 -12.98 -17.74 5.23
CA TYR A 151 -14.06 -17.11 5.97
C TYR A 151 -13.52 -16.07 6.94
N ASP A 152 -14.26 -14.99 7.12
CA ASP A 152 -13.89 -13.94 8.08
C ASP A 152 -14.18 -14.37 9.53
N VAL A 153 -13.88 -13.46 10.47
CA VAL A 153 -14.08 -13.67 11.91
C VAL A 153 -15.57 -13.79 12.30
N ASN A 154 -16.49 -13.37 11.45
CA ASN A 154 -17.93 -13.47 11.67
C ASN A 154 -18.51 -14.75 11.08
N GLY A 155 -17.75 -15.45 10.26
CA GLY A 155 -18.19 -16.63 9.52
C GLY A 155 -18.82 -16.29 8.16
N ASP A 156 -18.52 -15.10 7.63
CA ASP A 156 -18.93 -14.73 6.27
C ASP A 156 -17.85 -15.17 5.28
N LEU A 157 -18.28 -15.65 4.10
CA LEU A 157 -17.38 -16.10 3.04
C LEU A 157 -16.63 -14.88 2.47
N VAL A 158 -15.31 -14.94 2.48
CA VAL A 158 -14.42 -13.90 1.94
C VAL A 158 -14.00 -14.22 0.52
N ASP A 159 -13.57 -15.46 0.28
CA ASP A 159 -13.17 -15.92 -1.04
C ASP A 159 -13.16 -17.44 -1.11
N GLU A 160 -13.24 -17.99 -2.33
CA GLU A 160 -13.27 -19.42 -2.57
C GLU A 160 -12.58 -19.79 -3.88
N VAL A 161 -12.07 -20.99 -3.96
CA VAL A 161 -11.48 -21.54 -5.17
C VAL A 161 -11.65 -23.06 -5.22
N THR A 162 -11.89 -23.59 -6.41
CA THR A 162 -11.84 -25.03 -6.68
C THR A 162 -10.57 -25.33 -7.45
N ILE A 163 -9.71 -26.19 -6.89
CA ILE A 163 -8.47 -26.61 -7.51
C ILE A 163 -8.81 -27.48 -8.73
N PRO A 164 -8.22 -27.25 -9.90
CA PRO A 164 -8.42 -28.12 -11.06
C PRO A 164 -8.05 -29.57 -10.74
N SER A 165 -8.86 -30.53 -11.22
CA SER A 165 -8.63 -31.96 -10.98
C SER A 165 -7.41 -32.52 -11.72
N ASP A 166 -6.92 -31.79 -12.71
CA ASP A 166 -5.77 -32.11 -13.55
C ASP A 166 -4.50 -31.35 -13.18
N LEU A 167 -4.52 -30.59 -12.06
CA LEU A 167 -3.35 -29.85 -11.59
C LEU A 167 -2.23 -30.83 -11.19
N LEU A 168 -1.07 -30.70 -11.84
CA LEU A 168 0.10 -31.56 -11.62
C LEU A 168 0.99 -31.06 -10.48
N PRO A 169 1.84 -31.93 -9.88
CA PRO A 169 2.89 -31.53 -8.97
C PRO A 169 3.79 -30.44 -9.60
N ASN A 170 4.24 -29.49 -8.79
CA ASN A 170 5.04 -28.33 -9.23
C ASN A 170 4.33 -27.36 -10.19
N GLN A 171 3.01 -27.48 -10.33
CA GLN A 171 2.17 -26.47 -10.92
C GLN A 171 1.43 -25.72 -9.84
N SER A 172 1.01 -24.49 -10.13
CA SER A 172 0.09 -23.73 -9.31
C SER A 172 -1.13 -23.31 -10.11
N TYR A 173 -2.21 -23.01 -9.41
CA TYR A 173 -3.42 -22.42 -9.94
C TYR A 173 -3.53 -21.01 -9.35
N ALA A 174 -3.42 -19.99 -10.17
CA ALA A 174 -3.26 -18.62 -9.76
C ALA A 174 -4.22 -17.67 -10.48
N ARG A 175 -4.57 -16.57 -9.82
CA ARG A 175 -5.34 -15.50 -10.47
C ARG A 175 -4.55 -14.86 -11.61
N CYS A 176 -5.26 -14.47 -12.68
CA CYS A 176 -4.68 -13.84 -13.87
C CYS A 176 -4.11 -12.44 -13.63
N GLY A 177 -4.05 -11.96 -12.39
CA GLY A 177 -3.45 -10.70 -11.98
C GLY A 177 -4.26 -9.99 -10.89
N GLU A 178 -3.55 -9.45 -9.91
CA GLU A 178 -4.14 -8.82 -8.71
C GLU A 178 -4.78 -7.46 -9.00
N ASP A 179 -4.48 -6.84 -10.12
CA ASP A 179 -5.10 -5.56 -10.55
C ASP A 179 -6.50 -5.74 -11.13
N LYS A 180 -6.81 -6.96 -11.57
CA LYS A 180 -8.14 -7.31 -12.11
C LYS A 180 -9.12 -7.70 -11.00
N ILE A 181 -8.67 -7.81 -9.74
CA ILE A 181 -9.52 -8.17 -8.63
C ILE A 181 -10.56 -7.08 -8.40
N ASN A 182 -11.83 -7.42 -8.63
CA ASN A 182 -12.94 -6.54 -8.33
C ASN A 182 -13.39 -6.75 -6.88
N LEU A 183 -13.07 -5.79 -6.01
CA LEU A 183 -13.42 -5.83 -4.58
C LEU A 183 -14.94 -5.74 -4.33
N HIS A 184 -15.72 -5.30 -5.32
CA HIS A 184 -17.17 -5.17 -5.22
C HIS A 184 -17.93 -6.33 -5.88
N ALA A 185 -17.21 -7.29 -6.48
CA ALA A 185 -17.84 -8.48 -7.05
C ALA A 185 -18.30 -9.46 -5.95
N GLU A 186 -19.23 -10.33 -6.29
CA GLU A 186 -19.59 -11.44 -5.42
C GLU A 186 -18.34 -12.31 -5.15
N HIS A 187 -18.20 -12.75 -3.89
CA HIS A 187 -17.08 -13.58 -3.43
C HIS A 187 -17.26 -15.06 -3.86
N LYS A 188 -17.50 -15.25 -5.15
CA LYS A 188 -17.68 -16.57 -5.74
C LYS A 188 -16.55 -16.91 -6.69
N PHE A 189 -16.19 -18.17 -6.73
CA PHE A 189 -15.18 -18.68 -7.66
C PHE A 189 -15.63 -18.48 -9.12
N ASN A 190 -14.75 -17.85 -9.90
CA ASN A 190 -14.88 -17.72 -11.35
C ASN A 190 -13.59 -18.26 -12.01
N ALA A 191 -13.72 -19.39 -12.70
CA ALA A 191 -12.57 -20.05 -13.33
C ALA A 191 -11.88 -19.19 -14.41
N GLU A 192 -12.58 -18.22 -15.03
CA GLU A 192 -12.01 -17.32 -16.04
C GLU A 192 -10.98 -16.33 -15.47
N GLU A 193 -11.00 -16.12 -14.15
CA GLU A 193 -10.04 -15.27 -13.44
C GLU A 193 -8.75 -16.00 -13.07
N TRP A 194 -8.69 -17.31 -13.35
CA TRP A 194 -7.61 -18.18 -12.90
C TRP A 194 -6.92 -18.89 -14.05
N GLU A 195 -5.64 -19.18 -13.89
CA GLU A 195 -4.84 -19.93 -14.86
C GLU A 195 -3.88 -20.91 -14.18
N VAL A 196 -3.55 -21.98 -14.88
CA VAL A 196 -2.49 -22.91 -14.45
C VAL A 196 -1.13 -22.32 -14.79
N ARG A 197 -0.20 -22.36 -13.85
CA ARG A 197 1.19 -21.89 -13.96
C ARG A 197 2.14 -23.05 -13.77
N ASP A 198 3.18 -23.08 -14.58
CA ASP A 198 4.09 -24.23 -14.70
C ASP A 198 5.57 -23.84 -14.88
N ASN A 199 5.90 -22.56 -14.71
CA ASN A 199 7.23 -21.99 -14.94
C ASN A 199 7.79 -22.17 -16.37
N THR A 200 6.95 -22.53 -17.35
CA THR A 200 7.43 -22.68 -18.74
C THR A 200 7.76 -21.34 -19.39
N THR A 201 7.11 -20.27 -18.94
CA THR A 201 7.35 -18.91 -19.42
C THR A 201 7.34 -17.93 -18.25
N ILE A 202 7.90 -16.73 -18.45
CA ILE A 202 7.86 -15.65 -17.44
C ILE A 202 6.40 -15.29 -17.10
N ALA A 203 5.49 -15.33 -18.07
CA ALA A 203 4.07 -15.06 -17.86
C ALA A 203 3.37 -16.13 -17.01
N LYS A 204 3.88 -17.36 -17.01
CA LYS A 204 3.38 -18.50 -16.24
C LYS A 204 4.29 -18.86 -15.07
N ALA A 205 5.08 -17.90 -14.58
CA ALA A 205 5.93 -18.13 -13.42
C ALA A 205 5.07 -18.33 -12.16
N ILE A 206 5.44 -19.30 -11.35
CA ILE A 206 4.89 -19.56 -10.02
C ILE A 206 5.58 -18.59 -9.06
N THR A 207 4.80 -17.79 -8.32
CA THR A 207 5.32 -16.61 -7.62
C THR A 207 4.87 -16.51 -6.16
N PRO A 208 5.15 -17.53 -5.32
CA PRO A 208 4.73 -17.51 -3.92
C PRO A 208 5.28 -16.28 -3.16
N GLY A 209 4.40 -15.55 -2.50
CA GLY A 209 4.73 -14.33 -1.76
C GLY A 209 4.99 -13.09 -2.61
N LYS A 210 4.72 -13.15 -3.91
CA LYS A 210 4.94 -12.06 -4.87
C LYS A 210 3.73 -11.88 -5.77
N PHE A 211 3.69 -10.74 -6.46
CA PHE A 211 2.66 -10.51 -7.48
C PHE A 211 2.73 -11.55 -8.59
N ASN A 212 1.58 -12.05 -8.99
CA ASN A 212 1.45 -12.97 -10.11
C ASN A 212 2.05 -12.33 -11.36
N SER A 213 2.95 -13.05 -12.02
CA SER A 213 3.50 -12.61 -13.30
C SER A 213 2.37 -12.49 -14.32
N ARG A 214 2.43 -11.44 -15.12
CA ARG A 214 1.44 -11.18 -16.16
C ARG A 214 2.06 -11.47 -17.53
N PRO A 215 1.27 -11.93 -18.49
CA PRO A 215 1.64 -11.73 -19.87
C PRO A 215 1.90 -10.22 -20.05
N GLU A 216 2.97 -9.89 -20.73
CA GLU A 216 3.35 -8.49 -20.95
C GLU A 216 2.11 -7.73 -21.44
N ASN A 217 1.72 -6.71 -20.69
CA ASN A 217 0.45 -6.04 -20.88
C ASN A 217 0.43 -5.51 -22.32
N GLU A 218 -0.56 -5.87 -23.13
CA GLU A 218 -0.67 -5.42 -24.53
C GLU A 218 -0.53 -3.91 -24.66
N ASN A 219 -0.97 -3.17 -23.64
CA ASN A 219 -0.82 -1.72 -23.58
C ASN A 219 0.63 -1.29 -23.39
N ILE A 220 1.45 -2.07 -22.68
CA ILE A 220 2.89 -1.79 -22.52
C ILE A 220 3.62 -2.11 -23.83
N GLN A 221 3.25 -3.18 -24.52
CA GLN A 221 3.79 -3.47 -25.85
C GLN A 221 3.40 -2.42 -26.87
N LYS A 222 2.12 -2.05 -26.96
CA LYS A 222 1.66 -0.94 -27.80
C LYS A 222 2.41 0.35 -27.48
N PHE A 223 2.61 0.64 -26.20
CA PHE A 223 3.35 1.83 -25.77
C PHE A 223 4.84 1.78 -26.18
N LYS A 224 5.48 0.63 -26.07
CA LYS A 224 6.87 0.42 -26.53
C LYS A 224 6.97 0.55 -28.07
N ASP A 225 5.95 0.09 -28.80
CA ASP A 225 5.93 0.15 -30.25
C ASP A 225 5.63 1.55 -30.77
N GLU A 226 4.77 2.32 -30.07
CA GLU A 226 4.37 3.68 -30.45
C GLU A 226 5.37 4.75 -29.96
N ASP A 227 6.03 4.54 -28.81
CA ASP A 227 7.01 5.48 -28.25
C ASP A 227 8.29 4.77 -27.76
N PRO A 228 9.07 4.16 -28.66
CA PRO A 228 10.27 3.38 -28.31
C PRO A 228 11.36 4.22 -27.63
N LEU A 229 11.35 5.52 -27.81
CA LEU A 229 12.32 6.46 -27.23
C LEU A 229 11.79 7.22 -26.01
N GLY A 230 10.53 7.04 -25.62
CA GLY A 230 9.92 7.73 -24.50
C GLY A 230 9.70 9.24 -24.73
N ILE A 231 9.72 9.69 -26.00
CA ILE A 231 9.58 11.12 -26.36
C ILE A 231 8.18 11.62 -26.02
N LEU A 232 7.16 10.84 -26.34
CA LEU A 232 5.76 11.20 -26.04
C LEU A 232 5.53 11.31 -24.54
N LEU A 233 6.08 10.38 -23.76
CA LEU A 233 6.01 10.37 -22.30
C LEU A 233 6.68 11.62 -21.70
N THR A 234 7.87 11.99 -22.20
CA THR A 234 8.61 13.18 -21.73
C THR A 234 7.87 14.46 -22.10
N LEU A 235 7.31 14.55 -23.30
CA LEU A 235 6.54 15.70 -23.75
C LEU A 235 5.25 15.89 -22.94
N MET A 236 4.56 14.79 -22.61
CA MET A 236 3.37 14.80 -21.77
C MET A 236 3.69 15.22 -20.33
N SER A 237 4.77 14.70 -19.75
CA SER A 237 5.17 15.08 -18.38
C SER A 237 5.58 16.54 -18.29
N MET A 238 6.32 17.05 -19.29
CA MET A 238 6.71 18.45 -19.40
C MET A 238 5.48 19.35 -19.62
N GLY A 239 4.51 18.90 -20.44
CA GLY A 239 3.25 19.59 -20.69
C GLY A 239 2.42 19.77 -19.41
N VAL A 240 2.33 18.75 -18.57
CA VAL A 240 1.62 18.83 -17.28
C VAL A 240 2.25 19.89 -16.36
N VAL A 241 3.59 19.95 -16.29
CA VAL A 241 4.30 20.97 -15.49
C VAL A 241 4.02 22.37 -16.02
N PHE A 242 4.10 22.57 -17.33
CA PHE A 242 3.78 23.88 -17.93
C PHE A 242 2.32 24.29 -17.71
N CYS A 243 1.38 23.38 -17.84
CA CYS A 243 -0.03 23.65 -17.55
C CYS A 243 -0.23 24.05 -16.06
N ALA A 244 0.43 23.38 -15.14
CA ALA A 244 0.37 23.71 -13.72
C ALA A 244 0.93 25.12 -13.45
N LEU A 245 2.09 25.47 -14.05
CA LEU A 245 2.69 26.80 -13.92
C LEU A 245 1.81 27.89 -14.55
N LEU A 246 1.17 27.61 -15.69
CA LEU A 246 0.23 28.52 -16.35
C LEU A 246 -0.99 28.79 -15.49
N LEU A 247 -1.56 27.74 -14.88
CA LEU A 247 -2.68 27.86 -13.93
C LEU A 247 -2.29 28.72 -12.73
N LEU A 248 -1.12 28.47 -12.18
CA LEU A 248 -0.58 29.23 -11.05
C LEU A 248 -0.35 30.71 -11.41
N TYR A 249 0.17 30.99 -12.60
CA TYR A 249 0.30 32.35 -13.13
C TYR A 249 -1.05 33.04 -13.27
N ILE A 250 -2.06 32.35 -13.85
CA ILE A 250 -3.41 32.90 -13.99
C ILE A 250 -4.02 33.19 -12.61
N LEU A 251 -3.85 32.30 -11.65
CA LEU A 251 -4.30 32.51 -10.27
C LEU A 251 -3.68 33.76 -9.66
N PHE A 252 -2.36 33.90 -9.71
CA PHE A 252 -1.68 35.08 -9.18
C PHE A 252 -2.08 36.37 -9.90
N LYS A 253 -2.27 36.34 -11.22
CA LYS A 253 -2.76 37.48 -11.99
C LYS A 253 -4.19 37.88 -11.57
N LEU A 254 -5.05 36.92 -11.31
CA LEU A 254 -6.41 37.17 -10.82
C LEU A 254 -6.40 37.73 -9.36
N PHE A 255 -5.57 37.18 -8.50
CA PHE A 255 -5.40 37.69 -7.15
C PHE A 255 -4.82 39.11 -7.17
N GLY A 256 -3.78 39.36 -7.97
CA GLY A 256 -3.20 40.71 -8.13
C GLY A 256 -4.24 41.75 -8.57
N LYS A 257 -5.10 41.42 -9.57
CA LYS A 257 -6.20 42.28 -9.96
C LYS A 257 -7.26 42.48 -8.87
N ALA A 258 -7.56 41.44 -8.09
CA ALA A 258 -8.55 41.52 -7.00
C ALA A 258 -8.04 42.39 -5.84
N PHE A 259 -6.75 42.35 -5.54
CA PHE A 259 -6.13 43.21 -4.51
C PHE A 259 -5.97 44.64 -4.99
N ALA A 260 -5.50 44.87 -6.22
CA ALA A 260 -5.40 46.20 -6.81
C ALA A 260 -6.76 46.92 -6.97
N ALA A 261 -7.84 46.18 -7.22
CA ALA A 261 -9.19 46.74 -7.25
C ALA A 261 -9.70 47.14 -5.86
N LYS A 262 -9.17 46.52 -4.80
CA LYS A 262 -9.55 46.82 -3.42
C LYS A 262 -8.83 48.06 -2.90
N ASP A 263 -7.58 48.28 -3.34
CA ASP A 263 -6.81 49.46 -2.97
C ASP A 263 -7.34 50.72 -3.68
N LYS A 264 -7.73 50.65 -4.96
CA LYS A 264 -8.39 51.78 -5.65
C LYS A 264 -9.73 52.19 -5.03
N LYS A 265 -10.51 51.25 -4.48
CA LYS A 265 -11.73 51.57 -3.77
C LYS A 265 -11.48 52.25 -2.42
N LYS A 266 -10.32 52.03 -1.81
CA LYS A 266 -9.91 52.66 -0.55
C LYS A 266 -9.37 54.08 -0.77
N GLU A 267 -8.80 54.38 -1.94
CA GLU A 267 -8.37 55.72 -2.32
C GLU A 267 -9.56 56.61 -2.76
N GLU A 268 -10.63 56.07 -3.38
CA GLU A 268 -11.84 56.84 -3.67
C GLU A 268 -12.68 57.22 -2.46
N ASP A 269 -12.69 56.37 -1.39
CA ASP A 269 -13.43 56.67 -0.15
C ASP A 269 -12.66 57.65 0.76
N VAL A 270 -11.39 57.95 0.50
CA VAL A 270 -10.56 58.94 1.26
C VAL A 270 -10.51 60.30 0.57
N ALA A 271 -10.98 60.41 -0.68
CA ALA A 271 -10.90 61.65 -1.52
C ALA A 271 -12.05 62.64 -1.29
N ILE A 272 -12.99 62.41 -0.37
CA ILE A 272 -14.16 63.26 -0.14
C ILE A 272 -14.07 64.09 1.20
N ASP A 273 -12.93 64.20 1.83
CA ASP A 273 -12.80 65.17 2.91
C ASP A 273 -11.37 65.68 3.06
N ASN A 274 -11.01 66.72 2.27
CA ASN A 274 -10.11 67.76 2.70
C ASN A 274 -9.83 68.78 1.57
N SER A 275 -10.67 69.81 1.56
CA SER A 275 -10.25 71.14 1.09
C SER A 275 -9.50 71.86 2.21
N THR A 276 -8.34 72.40 1.89
CA THR A 276 -7.38 73.21 2.67
C THR A 276 -6.32 72.43 3.44
N VAL A 277 -5.10 72.47 2.94
CA VAL A 277 -3.92 73.08 3.53
C VAL A 277 -2.64 72.68 2.75
N GLU A 278 -1.94 73.72 2.27
CA GLU A 278 -0.51 73.89 2.00
C GLU A 278 0.33 72.77 1.38
N GLU A 279 0.93 73.12 0.23
CA GLU A 279 2.13 72.49 -0.37
C GLU A 279 3.21 72.23 0.65
N THR A 280 3.46 70.98 0.96
CA THR A 280 4.74 70.51 1.42
C THR A 280 5.10 69.31 0.52
N GLN A 281 6.21 69.42 -0.22
CA GLN A 281 6.76 68.38 -1.08
C GLN A 281 6.86 67.04 -0.30
N PRO A 282 6.51 65.93 -0.88
CA PRO A 282 6.77 64.63 -0.27
C PRO A 282 8.27 64.29 -0.51
N ALA A 283 9.09 64.68 0.41
CA ALA A 283 10.34 64.03 0.68
C ALA A 283 9.98 62.71 1.37
N GLY A 284 10.09 61.57 0.69
CA GLY A 284 9.83 60.37 1.48
C GLY A 284 10.06 59.05 0.80
N ASP A 285 9.70 58.86 -0.44
CA ASP A 285 9.80 57.51 -1.05
C ASP A 285 11.23 57.16 -1.45
N ASP A 286 12.02 58.13 -1.94
CA ASP A 286 13.40 57.88 -2.33
C ASP A 286 14.32 57.68 -1.12
N GLU A 287 14.07 58.37 -0.01
CA GLU A 287 14.80 58.16 1.24
C GLU A 287 14.44 56.82 1.90
N ALA A 288 13.19 56.40 1.84
CA ALA A 288 12.77 55.08 2.35
C ALA A 288 13.37 53.96 1.50
N ILE A 289 13.34 54.11 0.16
CA ILE A 289 13.96 53.15 -0.74
C ILE A 289 15.48 53.09 -0.55
N ALA A 290 16.14 54.25 -0.38
CA ALA A 290 17.55 54.29 -0.07
C ALA A 290 17.89 53.62 1.27
N ALA A 291 17.07 53.83 2.30
CA ALA A 291 17.26 53.19 3.60
C ALA A 291 17.08 51.67 3.52
N ILE A 292 16.06 51.17 2.78
CA ILE A 292 15.86 49.75 2.53
C ILE A 292 17.00 49.13 1.74
N CYS A 293 17.50 49.81 0.69
CA CYS A 293 18.63 49.34 -0.09
C CYS A 293 19.90 49.29 0.75
N MET A 294 20.12 50.28 1.64
CA MET A 294 21.28 50.31 2.53
C MET A 294 21.20 49.21 3.61
N ALA A 295 20.01 48.95 4.15
CA ALA A 295 19.79 47.86 5.11
C ALA A 295 19.99 46.47 4.47
N LEU A 296 19.52 46.28 3.26
CA LEU A 296 19.74 45.06 2.47
C LEU A 296 21.23 44.88 2.14
N TYR A 297 21.92 45.93 1.72
CA TYR A 297 23.34 45.92 1.44
C TYR A 297 24.18 45.58 2.67
N GLN A 298 23.87 46.16 3.84
CA GLN A 298 24.50 45.82 5.11
C GLN A 298 24.19 44.36 5.51
N HIS A 299 22.98 43.89 5.30
CA HIS A 299 22.62 42.51 5.63
C HIS A 299 23.34 41.49 4.77
N PHE A 300 23.45 41.73 3.47
CA PHE A 300 24.23 40.87 2.57
C PHE A 300 25.72 40.91 2.83
N ASN A 301 26.29 42.09 3.11
CA ASN A 301 27.73 42.20 3.43
C ASN A 301 28.10 41.68 4.82
N ALA A 302 27.18 41.66 5.77
CA ALA A 302 27.41 41.07 7.11
C ALA A 302 27.56 39.54 7.06
N HIS A 303 27.06 38.91 6.00
CA HIS A 303 27.22 37.46 5.80
C HIS A 303 28.49 37.08 5.01
N ASP A 304 29.13 38.02 4.32
CA ASP A 304 30.34 37.75 3.51
C ASP A 304 31.66 37.89 4.29
N GLU A 305 31.64 38.36 5.56
CA GLU A 305 32.79 38.27 6.48
C GLU A 305 32.80 36.94 7.26
N GLU A 306 32.64 35.83 6.58
CA GLU A 306 33.03 34.53 7.15
C GLU A 306 34.57 34.49 7.17
N SER A 307 35.13 34.58 8.37
CA SER A 307 36.55 34.31 8.59
C SER A 307 36.84 32.91 8.00
N GLY A 308 37.75 32.86 7.00
CA GLY A 308 38.13 31.64 6.31
C GLY A 308 38.83 30.56 7.19
N ILE A 309 38.48 30.48 8.47
CA ILE A 309 38.94 29.48 9.42
C ILE A 309 37.77 28.56 9.72
N LEU A 310 37.67 27.48 8.96
CA LEU A 310 36.80 26.35 9.24
C LEU A 310 37.38 25.58 10.44
N THR A 311 36.95 25.92 11.65
CA THR A 311 37.18 25.11 12.85
C THR A 311 36.18 23.98 12.91
N PHE A 312 36.56 22.78 12.46
CA PHE A 312 35.80 21.56 12.73
C PHE A 312 36.03 21.17 14.17
N ASP A 313 35.10 21.50 15.07
CA ASP A 313 35.08 20.92 16.41
C ASP A 313 34.55 19.46 16.32
N ARG A 314 35.48 18.52 16.44
CA ARG A 314 35.18 17.07 16.43
C ARG A 314 34.65 16.56 17.77
N SER A 315 34.45 17.39 18.76
CA SER A 315 34.18 16.96 20.15
C SER A 315 32.71 16.58 20.43
N HIS A 316 31.75 16.79 19.50
CA HIS A 316 30.34 16.49 19.69
C HIS A 316 29.67 15.74 18.52
N GLN A 317 30.39 14.81 17.88
CA GLN A 317 29.68 13.81 17.08
C GLN A 317 29.08 12.75 18.02
N ALA A 318 27.81 12.94 18.35
CA ALA A 318 26.99 11.83 18.81
C ALA A 318 27.11 10.73 17.74
N SER A 319 27.67 9.57 18.12
CA SER A 319 27.89 8.45 17.22
C SER A 319 26.55 8.01 16.62
N SER A 320 26.34 8.35 15.38
CA SER A 320 25.19 7.77 14.66
C SER A 320 25.39 6.26 14.54
N ALA A 321 24.32 5.50 14.60
CA ALA A 321 24.37 4.03 14.49
C ALA A 321 25.12 3.53 13.23
N TRP A 322 25.33 4.40 12.23
CA TRP A 322 26.10 4.15 11.01
C TRP A 322 27.61 4.44 11.19
N GLY A 323 28.01 5.42 12.00
CA GLY A 323 29.41 5.73 12.28
C GLY A 323 30.08 4.68 13.14
N SER A 324 29.36 4.03 14.06
CA SER A 324 29.88 2.98 14.91
C SER A 324 30.17 1.66 14.17
N LYS A 325 29.43 1.35 13.08
CA LYS A 325 29.68 0.18 12.24
C LYS A 325 31.01 0.22 11.51
N GLY A 326 31.47 1.40 11.08
CA GLY A 326 32.77 1.57 10.42
C GLY A 326 33.95 1.30 11.37
N ASN A 327 33.79 1.55 12.66
CA ASN A 327 34.82 1.29 13.67
C ASN A 327 34.85 -0.19 14.11
N LEU A 328 33.69 -0.87 14.15
CA LEU A 328 33.60 -2.30 14.45
C LEU A 328 34.22 -3.20 13.37
N LEU A 329 34.19 -2.75 12.11
CA LEU A 329 34.77 -3.50 10.98
C LEU A 329 36.29 -3.27 10.82
N ARG A 330 36.90 -2.36 11.59
CA ARG A 330 38.35 -2.11 11.56
C ARG A 330 39.14 -2.94 12.58
N HIS A 331 38.47 -3.61 13.51
CA HIS A 331 39.16 -4.55 14.38
C HIS A 331 39.23 -5.90 13.68
N GLN A 332 40.40 -6.24 13.14
CA GLN A 332 40.72 -7.60 12.76
C GLN A 332 40.66 -8.49 13.99
N PRO A 333 40.05 -9.68 13.93
CA PRO A 333 40.12 -10.64 15.05
C PRO A 333 41.58 -11.03 15.27
N GLU A 334 42.07 -10.83 16.47
CA GLU A 334 43.36 -11.34 16.89
C GLU A 334 43.40 -12.88 16.71
N HIS A 335 44.41 -13.35 16.00
CA HIS A 335 44.72 -14.75 15.85
C HIS A 335 44.94 -15.36 17.27
N ARG A 336 44.01 -16.16 17.76
CA ARG A 336 44.25 -17.00 18.89
C ARG A 336 45.10 -18.19 18.44
N ASP A 337 46.38 -18.15 18.79
CA ASP A 337 47.25 -19.32 18.71
C ASP A 337 46.73 -20.38 19.69
N PHE A 338 46.17 -21.46 19.16
CA PHE A 338 45.92 -22.67 19.90
C PHE A 338 47.22 -23.44 19.98
N ASN A 339 47.97 -23.30 21.08
CA ASN A 339 48.99 -24.23 21.50
C ASN A 339 48.41 -25.14 22.57
N HIS A 340 48.41 -26.44 22.22
CA HIS A 340 48.17 -27.67 23.01
C HIS A 340 46.73 -27.99 23.36
#